data_36bc9fad53774d9a0713f8e9cedf7e81
#
_entry.id   36bc9fad53774d9a0713f8e9cedf7e81
#
_cell.length_a   1.000
_cell.length_b   1.000
_cell.length_c   1.000
_cell.angle_alpha   90.00
_cell.angle_beta   90.00
_cell.angle_gamma   90.00
#
_symmetry.space_group_name_H-M   'P 1'
#
loop_
_entity.id
_entity.type
_entity.pdbx_description
1 polymer ?
#
loop_
_entity_poly.entity_id
_entity_poly.type
_entity_poly.pdbx_seq_one_letter_code
_entity_poly.pdbx_strand_id
1 'polypeptide(L)'
;MVLKSYAKINLTLSINNKLKSGLHNIQSIYCLINLHDKIFLKKNKNKYFDQVSFTGPFSKDINKSNNSVKKVLKVMRKNKIIHDYYSIKVSKKIPVFAGLGGGTSNAATLLKHLTKKSLNKKILSKITKEVGTDLGLFFHNQGYQKNLRSVIKLNKKHNFHLLLIFPYIKSSTKSVYAKVKNYSKMKKPFNKSLTFRKNFIELLINSKNDLQSIVERKHKILRKLLFSIREFKGCYFSRMTGSGSTCYGLFVDKNSSLVALKKLRKKYPKFWFSIAKTI
;
A
#
# COMPACT_ATOMS: atom_id res chain seq x y z
N MET A 1 -4.90 -1.12 -24.03
CA MET A 1 -5.47 -1.96 -22.97
C MET A 1 -5.60 -1.21 -21.66
N VAL A 2 -6.38 -1.72 -20.70
CA VAL A 2 -6.59 -1.08 -19.40
C VAL A 2 -6.24 -2.07 -18.29
N LEU A 3 -5.36 -1.66 -17.36
CA LEU A 3 -4.94 -2.45 -16.21
C LEU A 3 -5.43 -1.81 -14.91
N LYS A 4 -5.80 -2.64 -13.93
CA LYS A 4 -6.15 -2.20 -12.58
C LYS A 4 -4.92 -2.33 -11.67
N SER A 5 -4.54 -1.23 -11.02
CA SER A 5 -3.40 -1.16 -10.11
C SER A 5 -3.93 -0.91 -8.69
N TYR A 6 -3.99 -1.96 -7.90
CA TYR A 6 -4.68 -1.98 -6.59
C TYR A 6 -3.85 -1.34 -5.47
N ALA A 7 -4.52 -0.66 -4.55
CA ALA A 7 -3.91 -0.17 -3.31
C ALA A 7 -3.63 -1.34 -2.34
N LYS A 8 -2.68 -1.14 -1.43
CA LYS A 8 -2.42 -2.06 -0.31
C LYS A 8 -2.77 -1.44 1.04
N ILE A 9 -3.11 -2.28 1.99
CA ILE A 9 -3.25 -1.94 3.40
C ILE A 9 -2.28 -2.81 4.20
N ASN A 10 -1.49 -2.19 5.10
CA ASN A 10 -0.79 -2.93 6.14
C ASN A 10 -1.79 -3.19 7.27
N LEU A 11 -2.18 -4.44 7.46
CA LEU A 11 -3.03 -4.85 8.58
C LEU A 11 -2.24 -4.86 9.90
N THR A 12 -0.96 -5.19 9.83
CA THR A 12 0.03 -5.03 10.91
C THR A 12 1.31 -4.44 10.35
N LEU A 13 2.11 -3.78 11.18
CA LEU A 13 3.46 -3.36 10.79
C LEU A 13 4.35 -3.32 12.02
N SER A 14 5.34 -4.21 12.08
CA SER A 14 6.34 -4.24 13.13
C SER A 14 7.72 -3.89 12.56
N ILE A 15 8.46 -3.06 13.27
CA ILE A 15 9.83 -2.68 12.91
C ILE A 15 10.77 -3.41 13.86
N ASN A 16 11.60 -4.32 13.33
CA ASN A 16 12.40 -5.21 14.14
C ASN A 16 13.81 -4.65 14.43
N ASN A 17 14.43 -4.03 13.44
CA ASN A 17 15.76 -3.41 13.59
C ASN A 17 16.08 -2.48 12.41
N LYS A 18 17.10 -1.66 12.56
CA LYS A 18 17.71 -0.89 11.47
C LYS A 18 18.85 -1.71 10.84
N LEU A 19 18.87 -1.78 9.52
CA LEU A 19 19.89 -2.49 8.75
C LEU A 19 21.09 -1.58 8.48
N LYS A 20 22.26 -2.15 8.18
CA LYS A 20 23.47 -1.42 7.76
C LYS A 20 23.23 -0.50 6.54
N SER A 21 22.26 -0.85 5.68
CA SER A 21 21.84 -0.03 4.52
C SER A 21 21.04 1.23 4.88
N GLY A 22 20.76 1.48 6.16
CA GLY A 22 19.89 2.56 6.63
C GLY A 22 18.39 2.26 6.54
N LEU A 23 18.01 1.18 5.89
CA LEU A 23 16.61 0.71 5.85
C LEU A 23 16.26 0.00 7.17
N HIS A 24 14.93 -0.13 7.42
CA HIS A 24 14.43 -0.88 8.57
C HIS A 24 13.92 -2.24 8.15
N ASN A 25 14.30 -3.27 8.90
CA ASN A 25 13.70 -4.59 8.74
C ASN A 25 12.30 -4.59 9.34
N ILE A 26 11.31 -5.00 8.56
CA ILE A 26 9.89 -4.92 8.91
C ILE A 26 9.20 -6.26 8.71
N GLN A 27 8.22 -6.51 9.57
CA GLN A 27 7.25 -7.59 9.40
C GLN A 27 5.85 -6.99 9.28
N SER A 28 5.06 -7.46 8.33
CA SER A 28 3.72 -6.91 8.08
C SER A 28 2.79 -7.95 7.49
N ILE A 29 1.61 -8.09 8.05
CA ILE A 29 0.48 -8.69 7.34
C ILE A 29 -0.15 -7.59 6.50
N TYR A 30 -0.37 -7.87 5.23
CA TYR A 30 -0.94 -6.92 4.31
C TYR A 30 -2.00 -7.56 3.40
N CYS A 31 -2.84 -6.72 2.83
CA CYS A 31 -3.78 -7.10 1.79
C CYS A 31 -3.86 -6.03 0.70
N LEU A 32 -4.13 -6.45 -0.52
CA LEU A 32 -4.60 -5.57 -1.57
C LEU A 32 -6.11 -5.36 -1.42
N ILE A 33 -6.58 -4.18 -1.83
CA ILE A 33 -7.99 -3.79 -1.75
C ILE A 33 -8.50 -3.34 -3.11
N ASN A 34 -9.81 -3.37 -3.31
CA ASN A 34 -10.44 -3.04 -4.59
C ASN A 34 -10.36 -1.56 -5.00
N LEU A 35 -9.85 -0.65 -4.12
CA LEU A 35 -9.44 0.69 -4.52
C LEU A 35 -8.24 0.59 -5.47
N HIS A 36 -8.34 1.17 -6.66
CA HIS A 36 -7.30 1.02 -7.68
C HIS A 36 -7.18 2.24 -8.60
N ASP A 37 -5.97 2.47 -9.10
CA ASP A 37 -5.72 3.31 -10.27
C ASP A 37 -6.01 2.53 -11.56
N LYS A 38 -6.33 3.25 -12.64
CA LYS A 38 -6.43 2.65 -13.99
C LYS A 38 -5.21 3.04 -14.80
N ILE A 39 -4.54 2.08 -15.42
CA ILE A 39 -3.40 2.29 -16.30
C ILE A 39 -3.83 1.97 -17.71
N PHE A 40 -3.86 2.97 -18.56
CA PHE A 40 -4.06 2.82 -20.01
C PHE A 40 -2.69 2.65 -20.65
N LEU A 41 -2.47 1.51 -21.29
CA LEU A 41 -1.19 1.12 -21.90
C LEU A 41 -1.38 0.90 -23.39
N LYS A 42 -0.57 1.59 -24.20
CA LYS A 42 -0.48 1.42 -25.65
C LYS A 42 0.98 1.35 -26.07
N LYS A 43 1.35 0.43 -26.98
CA LYS A 43 2.66 0.39 -27.58
C LYS A 43 2.81 1.55 -28.57
N ASN A 44 3.92 2.27 -28.53
CA ASN A 44 4.26 3.33 -29.47
C ASN A 44 5.03 2.71 -30.62
N LYS A 45 4.42 2.69 -31.81
CA LYS A 45 5.08 2.16 -33.04
C LYS A 45 6.08 3.16 -33.64
N ASN A 46 5.77 4.47 -33.55
CA ASN A 46 6.48 5.54 -34.25
C ASN A 46 7.26 6.49 -33.31
N LYS A 47 7.56 6.08 -32.07
CA LYS A 47 8.30 6.91 -31.12
C LYS A 47 9.35 6.09 -30.40
N TYR A 48 10.52 6.67 -30.23
CA TYR A 48 11.67 6.09 -29.55
C TYR A 48 11.78 6.52 -28.08
N PHE A 49 10.64 6.84 -27.44
CA PHE A 49 10.56 7.20 -26.02
C PHE A 49 9.22 6.86 -25.42
N ASP A 50 9.22 6.62 -24.10
CA ASP A 50 8.01 6.36 -23.34
C ASP A 50 7.29 7.69 -23.01
N GLN A 51 5.99 7.76 -23.29
CA GLN A 51 5.12 8.87 -22.87
C GLN A 51 4.37 8.46 -21.61
N VAL A 52 4.55 9.19 -20.51
CA VAL A 52 3.87 8.91 -19.26
C VAL A 52 3.10 10.15 -18.79
N SER A 53 1.79 10.00 -18.63
CA SER A 53 0.89 11.05 -18.18
C SER A 53 0.02 10.56 -17.01
N PHE A 54 -0.45 11.53 -16.21
CA PHE A 54 -1.27 11.27 -15.03
C PHE A 54 -2.52 12.15 -15.08
N THR A 55 -3.68 11.56 -14.73
CA THR A 55 -4.97 12.23 -14.61
C THR A 55 -5.67 11.79 -13.32
N GLY A 56 -6.82 12.37 -13.02
CA GLY A 56 -7.61 12.05 -11.83
C GLY A 56 -7.26 12.90 -10.61
N PRO A 57 -8.04 12.75 -9.51
CA PRO A 57 -8.01 13.68 -8.38
C PRO A 57 -6.67 13.77 -7.65
N PHE A 58 -5.84 12.71 -7.73
CA PHE A 58 -4.54 12.67 -7.06
C PHE A 58 -3.34 12.74 -8.02
N SER A 59 -3.55 13.26 -9.23
CA SER A 59 -2.48 13.39 -10.24
C SER A 59 -1.56 14.59 -10.03
N LYS A 60 -2.07 15.68 -9.44
CA LYS A 60 -1.35 16.97 -9.26
C LYS A 60 -0.08 16.83 -8.40
N ASP A 61 -0.09 15.90 -7.44
CA ASP A 61 1.02 15.67 -6.51
C ASP A 61 2.12 14.74 -7.05
N ILE A 62 2.02 14.31 -8.30
CA ILE A 62 2.99 13.39 -8.91
C ILE A 62 4.07 14.17 -9.63
N ASN A 63 5.32 13.89 -9.29
CA ASN A 63 6.45 14.42 -10.05
C ASN A 63 6.45 13.80 -11.46
N LYS A 64 6.25 14.64 -12.49
CA LYS A 64 6.15 14.19 -13.89
C LYS A 64 7.46 13.61 -14.44
N SER A 65 8.61 14.08 -13.98
CA SER A 65 9.93 13.63 -14.43
C SER A 65 10.44 12.42 -13.63
N ASN A 66 10.15 12.35 -12.32
CA ASN A 66 10.66 11.32 -11.41
C ASN A 66 9.51 10.62 -10.66
N ASN A 67 9.01 9.51 -11.22
CA ASN A 67 7.94 8.72 -10.63
C ASN A 67 8.16 7.21 -10.83
N SER A 68 7.42 6.40 -10.09
CA SER A 68 7.59 4.94 -10.07
C SER A 68 7.37 4.28 -11.44
N VAL A 69 6.49 4.85 -12.28
CA VAL A 69 6.22 4.33 -13.63
C VAL A 69 7.45 4.52 -14.52
N LYS A 70 8.00 5.74 -14.57
CA LYS A 70 9.21 6.02 -15.35
C LYS A 70 10.41 5.21 -14.85
N LYS A 71 10.55 5.08 -13.52
CA LYS A 71 11.63 4.28 -12.91
C LYS A 71 11.57 2.82 -13.32
N VAL A 72 10.42 2.18 -13.24
CA VAL A 72 10.30 0.76 -13.63
C VAL A 72 10.58 0.55 -15.11
N LEU A 73 10.06 1.40 -16.00
CA LEU A 73 10.36 1.33 -17.44
C LEU A 73 11.86 1.49 -17.71
N LYS A 74 12.51 2.49 -17.10
CA LYS A 74 13.96 2.71 -17.24
C LYS A 74 14.77 1.48 -16.83
N VAL A 75 14.45 0.87 -15.67
CA VAL A 75 15.19 -0.31 -15.19
C VAL A 75 14.92 -1.52 -16.09
N MET A 76 13.67 -1.73 -16.52
CA MET A 76 13.33 -2.84 -17.44
C MET A 76 14.08 -2.71 -18.77
N ARG A 77 14.15 -1.51 -19.33
CA ARG A 77 14.86 -1.25 -20.59
C ARG A 77 16.37 -1.44 -20.45
N LYS A 78 16.98 -0.86 -19.38
CA LYS A 78 18.40 -1.02 -19.09
C LYS A 78 18.81 -2.50 -18.95
N ASN A 79 17.91 -3.37 -18.50
CA ASN A 79 18.17 -4.81 -18.36
C ASN A 79 17.59 -5.63 -19.52
N LYS A 80 17.28 -5.02 -20.68
CA LYS A 80 16.81 -5.66 -21.92
C LYS A 80 15.55 -6.54 -21.71
N ILE A 81 14.68 -6.18 -20.73
CA ILE A 81 13.42 -6.88 -20.45
C ILE A 81 12.33 -6.42 -21.43
N ILE A 82 12.35 -5.14 -21.78
CA ILE A 82 11.47 -4.53 -22.78
C ILE A 82 12.32 -3.81 -23.82
N HIS A 83 11.89 -3.90 -25.09
CA HIS A 83 12.50 -3.19 -26.22
C HIS A 83 11.57 -2.11 -26.76
N ASP A 84 10.26 -2.33 -26.65
CA ASP A 84 9.24 -1.42 -27.15
C ASP A 84 9.07 -0.19 -26.27
N TYR A 85 8.65 0.92 -26.89
CA TYR A 85 8.24 2.14 -26.19
C TYR A 85 6.73 2.18 -26.00
N TYR A 86 6.28 2.86 -24.96
CA TYR A 86 4.88 2.84 -24.53
C TYR A 86 4.33 4.24 -24.28
N SER A 87 3.06 4.41 -24.62
CA SER A 87 2.22 5.50 -24.16
C SER A 87 1.39 5.01 -22.96
N ILE A 88 1.62 5.60 -21.79
CA ILE A 88 1.04 5.19 -20.53
C ILE A 88 0.31 6.39 -19.89
N LYS A 89 -1.01 6.25 -19.72
CA LYS A 89 -1.83 7.21 -18.99
C LYS A 89 -2.33 6.55 -17.70
N VAL A 90 -2.03 7.15 -16.55
CA VAL A 90 -2.47 6.65 -15.24
C VAL A 90 -3.56 7.56 -14.68
N SER A 91 -4.77 7.02 -14.53
CA SER A 91 -5.87 7.69 -13.84
C SER A 91 -5.78 7.39 -12.35
N LYS A 92 -5.37 8.41 -11.56
CA LYS A 92 -5.07 8.31 -10.12
C LYS A 92 -6.32 8.45 -9.28
N LYS A 93 -6.71 7.35 -8.63
CA LYS A 93 -7.77 7.28 -7.62
C LYS A 93 -7.23 7.00 -6.22
N ILE A 94 -6.01 6.46 -6.13
CA ILE A 94 -5.32 6.20 -4.86
C ILE A 94 -4.62 7.49 -4.43
N PRO A 95 -4.91 8.02 -3.21
CA PRO A 95 -4.21 9.17 -2.66
C PRO A 95 -2.69 8.99 -2.64
N VAL A 96 -1.97 10.07 -2.99
CA VAL A 96 -0.50 10.09 -3.02
C VAL A 96 0.03 10.46 -1.63
N PHE A 97 1.17 9.90 -1.21
CA PHE A 97 1.77 10.09 0.12
C PHE A 97 0.86 9.71 1.30
N ALA A 98 -0.03 8.73 1.07
CA ALA A 98 -1.10 8.33 1.98
C ALA A 98 -0.88 6.95 2.65
N GLY A 99 0.27 6.31 2.46
CA GLY A 99 0.55 4.97 3.02
C GLY A 99 -0.09 3.79 2.27
N LEU A 100 -0.76 4.05 1.13
CA LEU A 100 -1.53 3.07 0.35
C LEU A 100 -0.74 2.40 -0.79
N GLY A 101 0.51 2.79 -1.01
CA GLY A 101 1.43 2.18 -1.98
C GLY A 101 1.08 2.38 -3.45
N GLY A 102 0.25 3.39 -3.81
CA GLY A 102 -0.28 3.56 -5.16
C GLY A 102 0.78 3.69 -6.26
N GLY A 103 1.87 4.44 -6.02
CA GLY A 103 2.97 4.55 -6.99
C GLY A 103 3.69 3.24 -7.23
N THR A 104 4.04 2.53 -6.16
CA THR A 104 4.68 1.20 -6.24
C THR A 104 3.76 0.17 -6.89
N SER A 105 2.45 0.25 -6.62
CA SER A 105 1.44 -0.58 -7.29
C SER A 105 1.43 -0.35 -8.80
N ASN A 106 1.46 0.93 -9.26
CA ASN A 106 1.50 1.23 -10.69
C ASN A 106 2.72 0.59 -11.36
N ALA A 107 3.89 0.70 -10.74
CA ALA A 107 5.11 0.07 -11.24
C ALA A 107 5.03 -1.47 -11.25
N ALA A 108 4.53 -2.08 -10.16
CA ALA A 108 4.37 -3.53 -10.06
C ALA A 108 3.38 -4.08 -11.10
N THR A 109 2.29 -3.34 -11.36
CA THR A 109 1.30 -3.73 -12.36
C THR A 109 1.89 -3.71 -13.77
N LEU A 110 2.66 -2.67 -14.12
CA LEU A 110 3.37 -2.61 -15.39
C LEU A 110 4.43 -3.71 -15.50
N LEU A 111 5.21 -3.91 -14.43
CA LEU A 111 6.22 -4.97 -14.40
C LEU A 111 5.59 -6.34 -14.68
N LYS A 112 4.54 -6.72 -13.95
CA LYS A 112 3.83 -8.00 -14.15
C LYS A 112 3.28 -8.16 -15.56
N HIS A 113 2.81 -7.07 -16.16
CA HIS A 113 2.20 -7.12 -17.47
C HIS A 113 3.21 -7.15 -18.62
N LEU A 114 4.29 -6.39 -18.51
CA LEU A 114 5.29 -6.26 -19.58
C LEU A 114 6.36 -7.36 -19.54
N THR A 115 6.46 -8.12 -18.44
CA THR A 115 7.37 -9.27 -18.37
C THR A 115 6.67 -10.54 -18.81
N LYS A 116 7.15 -11.17 -19.90
CA LYS A 116 6.65 -12.46 -20.39
C LYS A 116 7.20 -13.66 -19.63
N LYS A 117 8.34 -13.50 -18.94
CA LYS A 117 9.03 -14.56 -18.20
C LYS A 117 9.21 -14.15 -16.73
N SER A 118 9.38 -15.14 -15.86
CA SER A 118 9.73 -14.88 -14.47
C SER A 118 11.04 -14.09 -14.39
N LEU A 119 11.03 -12.98 -13.62
CA LEU A 119 12.23 -12.19 -13.38
C LEU A 119 13.17 -12.93 -12.45
N ASN A 120 14.46 -12.95 -12.76
CA ASN A 120 15.45 -13.44 -11.83
C ASN A 120 15.54 -12.51 -10.59
N LYS A 121 15.97 -13.08 -9.47
CA LYS A 121 16.06 -12.36 -8.19
C LYS A 121 16.94 -11.11 -8.26
N LYS A 122 18.01 -11.12 -9.06
CA LYS A 122 18.95 -10.00 -9.24
C LYS A 122 18.28 -8.79 -9.88
N ILE A 123 17.51 -9.02 -10.94
CA ILE A 123 16.75 -7.95 -11.64
C ILE A 123 15.63 -7.42 -10.73
N LEU A 124 14.88 -8.30 -10.08
CA LEU A 124 13.83 -7.89 -9.16
C LEU A 124 14.38 -7.02 -8.01
N SER A 125 15.55 -7.36 -7.48
CA SER A 125 16.25 -6.55 -6.46
C SER A 125 16.61 -5.15 -6.98
N LYS A 126 17.13 -5.04 -8.22
CA LYS A 126 17.42 -3.73 -8.84
C LYS A 126 16.15 -2.88 -8.98
N ILE A 127 15.05 -3.47 -9.46
CA ILE A 127 13.78 -2.76 -9.61
C ILE A 127 13.24 -2.30 -8.24
N THR A 128 13.30 -3.18 -7.24
CA THR A 128 12.88 -2.87 -5.87
C THR A 128 13.66 -1.69 -5.27
N LYS A 129 14.98 -1.63 -5.51
CA LYS A 129 15.83 -0.53 -5.05
C LYS A 129 15.43 0.82 -5.66
N GLU A 130 15.06 0.85 -6.93
CA GLU A 130 14.70 2.08 -7.65
C GLU A 130 13.25 2.52 -7.42
N VAL A 131 12.32 1.57 -7.33
CA VAL A 131 10.88 1.82 -7.26
C VAL A 131 10.40 1.94 -5.81
N GLY A 132 10.93 1.08 -4.91
CA GLY A 132 10.57 1.04 -3.50
C GLY A 132 10.45 -0.39 -2.97
N THR A 133 10.74 -0.55 -1.67
CA THR A 133 10.80 -1.84 -0.96
C THR A 133 9.46 -2.59 -0.91
N ASP A 134 8.34 -1.90 -1.07
CA ASP A 134 7.00 -2.49 -1.09
C ASP A 134 6.64 -3.20 -2.41
N LEU A 135 7.53 -3.17 -3.43
CA LEU A 135 7.22 -3.77 -4.75
C LEU A 135 6.77 -5.23 -4.64
N GLY A 136 7.44 -6.01 -3.80
CA GLY A 136 7.14 -7.44 -3.60
C GLY A 136 5.73 -7.72 -3.06
N LEU A 137 5.13 -6.76 -2.33
CA LEU A 137 3.80 -6.91 -1.75
C LEU A 137 2.71 -7.02 -2.83
N PHE A 138 2.93 -6.43 -4.00
CA PHE A 138 1.94 -6.40 -5.07
C PHE A 138 1.90 -7.67 -5.95
N PHE A 139 2.73 -8.68 -5.64
CA PHE A 139 2.69 -9.96 -6.32
C PHE A 139 1.64 -10.93 -5.75
N HIS A 140 1.15 -10.68 -4.52
CA HIS A 140 0.12 -11.47 -3.86
C HIS A 140 -0.99 -10.56 -3.35
N ASN A 141 -2.24 -11.03 -3.44
CA ASN A 141 -3.39 -10.24 -2.96
C ASN A 141 -3.39 -10.08 -1.44
N GLN A 142 -2.93 -11.11 -0.72
CA GLN A 142 -2.77 -11.11 0.73
C GLN A 142 -1.48 -11.87 1.08
N GLY A 143 -0.73 -11.33 2.03
CA GLY A 143 0.54 -11.92 2.38
C GLY A 143 1.10 -11.47 3.72
N TYR A 144 2.13 -12.17 4.13
CA TYR A 144 2.97 -11.82 5.26
C TYR A 144 4.36 -11.46 4.75
N GLN A 145 4.72 -10.21 4.94
CA GLN A 145 6.09 -9.74 4.72
C GLN A 145 6.93 -10.14 5.94
N LYS A 146 7.79 -11.14 5.76
CA LYS A 146 8.70 -11.63 6.81
C LYS A 146 9.88 -10.68 7.04
N ASN A 147 10.33 -10.03 5.98
CA ASN A 147 11.39 -9.02 5.96
C ASN A 147 11.33 -8.26 4.63
N LEU A 148 12.26 -7.33 4.38
CA LEU A 148 12.30 -6.53 3.15
C LEU A 148 12.43 -7.35 1.84
N ARG A 149 12.91 -8.60 1.91
CA ARG A 149 13.21 -9.45 0.74
C ARG A 149 12.27 -10.63 0.60
N SER A 150 11.51 -10.97 1.66
CA SER A 150 10.71 -12.18 1.72
C SER A 150 9.26 -11.89 2.03
N VAL A 151 8.39 -12.27 1.11
CA VAL A 151 6.94 -12.20 1.23
C VAL A 151 6.38 -13.60 1.07
N ILE A 152 5.54 -14.00 2.01
CA ILE A 152 4.85 -15.30 2.02
C ILE A 152 3.39 -15.04 1.69
N LYS A 153 2.86 -15.70 0.67
CA LYS A 153 1.44 -15.66 0.33
C LYS A 153 0.63 -16.30 1.46
N LEU A 154 -0.49 -15.70 1.86
CA LEU A 154 -1.42 -16.36 2.77
C LEU A 154 -2.17 -17.48 2.04
N ASN A 155 -2.19 -18.68 2.65
CA ASN A 155 -2.86 -19.86 2.07
C ASN A 155 -4.37 -19.67 2.01
N LYS A 156 -4.95 -19.05 3.04
CA LYS A 156 -6.37 -18.72 3.09
C LYS A 156 -6.58 -17.22 2.87
N LYS A 157 -7.50 -16.90 1.98
CA LYS A 157 -7.94 -15.54 1.73
C LYS A 157 -8.99 -15.12 2.76
N HIS A 158 -8.77 -13.95 3.38
CA HIS A 158 -9.71 -13.34 4.31
C HIS A 158 -10.43 -12.16 3.66
N ASN A 159 -11.75 -12.20 3.66
CA ASN A 159 -12.58 -11.12 3.11
C ASN A 159 -12.95 -10.12 4.20
N PHE A 160 -12.55 -8.86 4.01
CA PHE A 160 -12.79 -7.77 4.95
C PHE A 160 -13.42 -6.57 4.24
N HIS A 161 -14.24 -5.84 4.98
CA HIS A 161 -14.75 -4.54 4.60
C HIS A 161 -13.99 -3.44 5.35
N LEU A 162 -13.61 -2.41 4.64
CA LEU A 162 -12.78 -1.33 5.19
C LEU A 162 -13.42 0.03 4.88
N LEU A 163 -13.39 0.91 5.87
CA LEU A 163 -13.55 2.34 5.68
C LEU A 163 -12.16 2.98 5.69
N LEU A 164 -11.82 3.68 4.62
CA LEU A 164 -10.55 4.41 4.49
C LEU A 164 -10.82 5.90 4.63
N ILE A 165 -9.98 6.60 5.39
CA ILE A 165 -10.06 8.04 5.58
C ILE A 165 -8.66 8.65 5.44
N PHE A 166 -8.49 9.56 4.49
CA PHE A 166 -7.25 10.28 4.28
C PHE A 166 -7.44 11.77 4.62
N PRO A 167 -6.78 12.28 5.66
CA PRO A 167 -6.94 13.65 6.14
C PRO A 167 -6.12 14.67 5.34
N TYR A 168 -5.64 14.33 4.14
CA TYR A 168 -4.74 15.12 3.28
C TYR A 168 -3.40 15.52 3.93
N ILE A 169 -3.02 14.86 5.01
CA ILE A 169 -1.71 15.02 5.63
C ILE A 169 -0.70 14.19 4.86
N LYS A 170 0.18 14.82 4.10
CA LYS A 170 1.25 14.13 3.37
C LYS A 170 2.29 13.61 4.35
N SER A 171 2.50 12.30 4.37
CA SER A 171 3.48 11.64 5.23
C SER A 171 4.67 11.13 4.41
N SER A 172 5.84 11.68 4.69
CA SER A 172 7.10 11.19 4.08
C SER A 172 7.55 9.90 4.79
N THR A 173 7.55 8.79 4.08
CA THR A 173 8.03 7.50 4.59
C THR A 173 9.42 7.64 5.22
N LYS A 174 10.36 8.30 4.52
CA LYS A 174 11.73 8.52 5.00
C LYS A 174 11.75 9.25 6.35
N SER A 175 10.96 10.34 6.49
CA SER A 175 10.95 11.14 7.73
C SER A 175 10.28 10.42 8.90
N VAL A 176 9.30 9.55 8.64
CA VAL A 176 8.64 8.76 9.68
C VAL A 176 9.57 7.66 10.19
N TYR A 177 10.21 6.92 9.29
CA TYR A 177 11.16 5.88 9.66
C TYR A 177 12.40 6.43 10.39
N ALA A 178 12.87 7.63 10.06
CA ALA A 178 13.99 8.28 10.74
C ALA A 178 13.72 8.57 12.24
N LYS A 179 12.43 8.60 12.65
CA LYS A 179 12.00 8.85 14.02
C LYS A 179 11.76 7.59 14.85
N VAL A 180 12.02 6.41 14.29
CA VAL A 180 11.91 5.14 15.00
C VAL A 180 13.04 5.02 16.00
N LYS A 181 12.69 4.94 17.29
CA LYS A 181 13.64 4.75 18.38
C LYS A 181 13.58 3.33 18.98
N ASN A 182 12.40 2.74 18.99
CA ASN A 182 12.14 1.43 19.62
C ASN A 182 11.79 0.39 18.56
N TYR A 183 12.27 -0.82 18.75
CA TYR A 183 12.07 -1.94 17.86
C TYR A 183 11.20 -3.01 18.50
N SER A 184 10.30 -3.58 17.71
CA SER A 184 9.47 -4.72 18.12
C SER A 184 10.24 -6.03 17.96
N LYS A 185 10.05 -6.97 18.89
CA LYS A 185 10.59 -8.33 18.75
C LYS A 185 10.11 -8.99 17.46
N MET A 186 10.98 -9.73 16.78
CA MET A 186 10.60 -10.51 15.62
C MET A 186 9.54 -11.55 16.02
N LYS A 187 8.42 -11.55 15.29
CA LYS A 187 7.39 -12.58 15.45
C LYS A 187 7.73 -13.81 14.61
N LYS A 188 7.47 -15.02 15.15
CA LYS A 188 7.58 -16.25 14.40
C LYS A 188 6.63 -16.22 13.18
N PRO A 189 7.00 -16.89 12.06
CA PRO A 189 6.11 -16.98 10.90
C PRO A 189 4.78 -17.62 11.28
N PHE A 190 3.77 -17.34 10.45
CA PHE A 190 2.38 -17.77 10.61
C PHE A 190 2.25 -19.25 10.97
N ASN A 191 1.47 -19.52 12.00
CA ASN A 191 1.05 -20.87 12.38
C ASN A 191 -0.25 -21.25 11.61
N LYS A 192 -0.51 -22.53 11.36
CA LYS A 192 -1.72 -23.07 10.70
C LYS A 192 -3.04 -22.58 11.35
N SER A 193 -3.01 -22.27 12.67
CA SER A 193 -4.18 -21.73 13.39
C SER A 193 -4.74 -20.43 12.81
N LEU A 194 -3.95 -19.66 12.07
CA LEU A 194 -4.36 -18.39 11.46
C LEU A 194 -5.16 -18.56 10.15
N THR A 195 -5.41 -19.79 9.73
CA THR A 195 -6.37 -20.09 8.66
C THR A 195 -7.81 -19.83 9.10
N PHE A 196 -8.12 -19.92 10.40
CA PHE A 196 -9.44 -19.62 10.93
C PHE A 196 -9.66 -18.12 11.07
N ARG A 197 -10.80 -17.63 10.54
CA ARG A 197 -11.13 -16.21 10.51
C ARG A 197 -11.11 -15.56 11.91
N LYS A 198 -11.65 -16.23 12.92
CA LYS A 198 -11.70 -15.75 14.31
C LYS A 198 -10.29 -15.48 14.84
N ASN A 199 -9.40 -16.47 14.77
CA ASN A 199 -8.02 -16.36 15.25
C ASN A 199 -7.22 -15.30 14.48
N PHE A 200 -7.49 -15.16 13.17
CA PHE A 200 -6.84 -14.12 12.35
C PHE A 200 -7.28 -12.72 12.77
N ILE A 201 -8.58 -12.50 13.00
CA ILE A 201 -9.11 -11.21 13.47
C ILE A 201 -8.55 -10.89 14.86
N GLU A 202 -8.52 -11.84 15.77
CA GLU A 202 -7.95 -11.67 17.12
C GLU A 202 -6.47 -11.28 17.07
N LEU A 203 -5.67 -11.96 16.23
CA LEU A 203 -4.28 -11.57 15.99
C LEU A 203 -4.19 -10.14 15.46
N LEU A 204 -5.06 -9.74 14.54
CA LEU A 204 -5.06 -8.39 14.01
C LEU A 204 -5.42 -7.35 15.07
N ILE A 205 -6.42 -7.62 15.92
CA ILE A 205 -6.83 -6.74 17.02
C ILE A 205 -5.65 -6.51 17.97
N ASN A 206 -4.95 -7.59 18.37
CA ASN A 206 -3.82 -7.57 19.29
C ASN A 206 -2.49 -7.10 18.65
N SER A 207 -2.52 -6.75 17.37
CA SER A 207 -1.36 -6.23 16.65
C SER A 207 -1.42 -4.70 16.56
N LYS A 208 -0.32 -4.09 16.13
CA LYS A 208 -0.20 -2.64 15.95
C LYS A 208 0.52 -2.28 14.63
N ASN A 209 0.56 -1.00 14.34
CA ASN A 209 1.50 -0.39 13.39
C ASN A 209 2.50 0.47 14.18
N ASP A 210 3.75 0.05 14.24
CA ASP A 210 4.80 0.73 15.02
C ASP A 210 5.06 2.18 14.57
N LEU A 211 4.71 2.54 13.34
CA LEU A 211 4.83 3.91 12.84
C LEU A 211 3.68 4.82 13.27
N GLN A 212 2.54 4.25 13.71
CA GLN A 212 1.33 5.01 14.01
C GLN A 212 1.55 6.04 15.11
N SER A 213 2.13 5.65 16.24
CA SER A 213 2.39 6.54 17.37
C SER A 213 3.32 7.71 17.03
N ILE A 214 4.25 7.49 16.08
CA ILE A 214 5.16 8.52 15.60
C ILE A 214 4.40 9.61 14.84
N VAL A 215 3.48 9.19 13.95
CA VAL A 215 2.69 10.11 13.14
C VAL A 215 1.60 10.80 13.98
N GLU A 216 0.97 10.08 14.91
CA GLU A 216 -0.02 10.64 15.85
C GLU A 216 0.56 11.73 16.76
N ARG A 217 1.80 11.57 17.24
CA ARG A 217 2.49 12.60 18.03
C ARG A 217 2.64 13.90 17.26
N LYS A 218 2.92 13.82 15.96
CA LYS A 218 3.04 15.00 15.09
C LYS A 218 1.66 15.56 14.70
N HIS A 219 0.66 14.70 14.54
CA HIS A 219 -0.65 15.03 13.99
C HIS A 219 -1.76 14.47 14.86
N LYS A 220 -2.10 15.18 15.95
CA LYS A 220 -3.11 14.77 16.97
C LYS A 220 -4.49 14.40 16.37
N ILE A 221 -4.82 14.97 15.21
CA ILE A 221 -6.09 14.68 14.51
C ILE A 221 -6.19 13.20 14.11
N LEU A 222 -5.07 12.50 13.84
CA LEU A 222 -5.09 11.07 13.49
C LEU A 222 -5.56 10.22 14.66
N ARG A 223 -5.11 10.53 15.90
CA ARG A 223 -5.56 9.84 17.10
C ARG A 223 -7.08 10.03 17.32
N LYS A 224 -7.57 11.28 17.16
CA LYS A 224 -9.02 11.57 17.26
C LYS A 224 -9.81 10.81 16.20
N LEU A 225 -9.29 10.76 14.97
CA LEU A 225 -9.91 10.07 13.84
C LEU A 225 -9.99 8.56 14.07
N LEU A 226 -8.90 7.93 14.47
CA LEU A 226 -8.84 6.50 14.79
C LEU A 226 -9.80 6.13 15.92
N PHE A 227 -9.83 6.94 16.99
CA PHE A 227 -10.81 6.78 18.06
C PHE A 227 -12.25 6.85 17.52
N SER A 228 -12.58 7.91 16.75
CA SER A 228 -13.91 8.07 16.16
C SER A 228 -14.33 6.91 15.24
N ILE A 229 -13.39 6.28 14.53
CA ILE A 229 -13.68 5.11 13.69
C ILE A 229 -14.01 3.89 14.54
N ARG A 230 -13.26 3.67 15.64
CA ARG A 230 -13.39 2.49 16.48
C ARG A 230 -14.71 2.42 17.25
N GLU A 231 -15.31 3.57 17.57
CA GLU A 231 -16.57 3.67 18.31
C GLU A 231 -17.80 3.17 17.49
N PHE A 232 -17.66 2.92 16.20
CA PHE A 232 -18.79 2.42 15.41
C PHE A 232 -19.04 0.93 15.64
N LYS A 233 -20.31 0.57 15.85
CA LYS A 233 -20.75 -0.82 15.92
C LYS A 233 -20.31 -1.58 14.66
N GLY A 234 -19.75 -2.76 14.85
CA GLY A 234 -19.24 -3.60 13.76
C GLY A 234 -17.80 -3.26 13.33
N CYS A 235 -17.12 -2.29 13.96
CA CYS A 235 -15.70 -2.05 13.77
C CYS A 235 -14.86 -2.98 14.65
N TYR A 236 -14.08 -3.86 14.06
CA TYR A 236 -13.16 -4.72 14.82
C TYR A 236 -12.01 -3.91 15.43
N PHE A 237 -11.42 -3.02 14.65
CA PHE A 237 -10.37 -2.10 15.07
C PHE A 237 -10.15 -1.01 14.03
N SER A 238 -9.50 0.08 14.46
CA SER A 238 -9.02 1.14 13.58
C SER A 238 -7.49 1.22 13.64
N ARG A 239 -6.86 1.57 12.51
CA ARG A 239 -5.39 1.66 12.40
C ARG A 239 -4.96 2.56 11.25
N MET A 240 -3.76 3.12 11.37
CA MET A 240 -3.09 3.79 10.25
C MET A 240 -2.39 2.77 9.37
N THR A 241 -2.44 2.91 8.04
CA THR A 241 -1.73 2.03 7.11
C THR A 241 -0.35 2.56 6.73
N GLY A 242 0.65 1.67 6.74
CA GLY A 242 2.02 2.02 6.38
C GLY A 242 2.57 3.17 7.22
N SER A 243 3.27 4.10 6.57
CA SER A 243 3.76 5.34 7.19
C SER A 243 2.70 6.44 7.27
N GLY A 244 1.47 6.14 6.94
CA GLY A 244 0.34 7.09 7.01
C GLY A 244 0.25 8.01 5.79
N SER A 245 -0.68 8.94 5.83
CA SER A 245 -1.57 9.25 6.97
C SER A 245 -2.98 8.61 6.88
N THR A 246 -3.24 7.75 5.89
CA THR A 246 -4.55 7.11 5.80
C THR A 246 -4.81 6.26 7.04
N CYS A 247 -5.93 6.56 7.69
CA CYS A 247 -6.54 5.76 8.75
C CYS A 247 -7.59 4.84 8.13
N TYR A 248 -7.75 3.65 8.69
CA TYR A 248 -8.82 2.75 8.27
C TYR A 248 -9.48 2.09 9.48
N GLY A 249 -10.75 1.73 9.31
CA GLY A 249 -11.47 0.79 10.18
C GLY A 249 -11.69 -0.51 9.43
N LEU A 250 -11.47 -1.64 10.11
CA LEU A 250 -11.85 -2.96 9.64
C LEU A 250 -13.22 -3.31 10.21
N PHE A 251 -14.18 -3.62 9.33
CA PHE A 251 -15.57 -3.83 9.71
C PHE A 251 -16.04 -5.26 9.44
N VAL A 252 -17.03 -5.69 10.23
CA VAL A 252 -17.69 -7.00 10.10
C VAL A 252 -18.36 -7.16 8.74
N ASP A 253 -18.99 -6.10 8.25
CA ASP A 253 -19.72 -6.06 6.97
C ASP A 253 -19.65 -4.69 6.30
N LYS A 254 -20.22 -4.63 5.09
CA LYS A 254 -20.28 -3.42 4.27
C LYS A 254 -21.22 -2.37 4.88
N ASN A 255 -22.35 -2.77 5.44
CA ASN A 255 -23.38 -1.84 5.95
C ASN A 255 -22.84 -1.06 7.16
N SER A 256 -22.20 -1.74 8.12
CA SER A 256 -21.54 -1.10 9.26
C SER A 256 -20.50 -0.07 8.80
N SER A 257 -19.71 -0.40 7.78
CA SER A 257 -18.72 0.54 7.22
C SER A 257 -19.37 1.74 6.52
N LEU A 258 -20.52 1.57 5.87
CA LEU A 258 -21.29 2.66 5.23
C LEU A 258 -21.93 3.60 6.25
N VAL A 259 -22.46 3.07 7.36
CA VAL A 259 -22.99 3.87 8.47
C VAL A 259 -21.89 4.76 9.05
N ALA A 260 -20.72 4.17 9.33
CA ALA A 260 -19.55 4.90 9.81
C ALA A 260 -19.12 5.99 8.81
N LEU A 261 -19.06 5.65 7.52
CA LEU A 261 -18.71 6.61 6.46
C LEU A 261 -19.65 7.83 6.46
N LYS A 262 -20.99 7.61 6.48
CA LYS A 262 -21.98 8.70 6.43
C LYS A 262 -21.78 9.67 7.60
N LYS A 263 -21.64 9.16 8.84
CA LYS A 263 -21.47 9.98 10.06
C LYS A 263 -20.11 10.69 10.09
N LEU A 264 -19.02 9.96 9.78
CA LEU A 264 -17.68 10.55 9.80
C LEU A 264 -17.44 11.57 8.68
N ARG A 265 -18.07 11.41 7.52
CA ARG A 265 -18.00 12.41 6.45
C ARG A 265 -18.66 13.74 6.86
N LYS A 266 -19.76 13.70 7.62
CA LYS A 266 -20.37 14.91 8.22
C LYS A 266 -19.42 15.56 9.24
N LYS A 267 -18.76 14.76 10.08
CA LYS A 267 -17.84 15.26 11.11
C LYS A 267 -16.52 15.82 10.54
N TYR A 268 -16.03 15.24 9.43
CA TYR A 268 -14.76 15.60 8.80
C TYR A 268 -14.93 15.87 7.29
N PRO A 269 -15.69 16.90 6.87
CA PRO A 269 -16.09 17.12 5.47
C PRO A 269 -14.90 17.38 4.55
N LYS A 270 -13.79 17.88 5.06
CA LYS A 270 -12.56 18.17 4.30
C LYS A 270 -11.67 16.96 4.05
N PHE A 271 -12.00 15.77 4.60
CA PHE A 271 -11.19 14.58 4.42
C PHE A 271 -11.70 13.75 3.24
N TRP A 272 -10.82 12.93 2.69
CA TRP A 272 -11.19 11.96 1.68
C TRP A 272 -11.63 10.64 2.32
N PHE A 273 -12.67 10.05 1.77
CA PHE A 273 -13.27 8.80 2.25
C PHE A 273 -13.44 7.80 1.12
N SER A 274 -13.25 6.53 1.42
CA SER A 274 -13.58 5.43 0.52
C SER A 274 -13.97 4.18 1.30
N ILE A 275 -14.99 3.47 0.81
CA ILE A 275 -15.25 2.09 1.21
C ILE A 275 -14.43 1.19 0.29
N ALA A 276 -13.83 0.18 0.87
CA ALA A 276 -13.06 -0.82 0.16
C ALA A 276 -13.32 -2.23 0.71
N LYS A 277 -12.95 -3.23 -0.08
CA LYS A 277 -12.88 -4.64 0.35
C LYS A 277 -11.57 -5.25 -0.11
N THR A 278 -11.10 -6.25 0.60
CA THR A 278 -9.96 -7.08 0.19
C THR A 278 -10.25 -7.82 -1.12
N ILE A 279 -9.21 -8.08 -1.92
CA ILE A 279 -9.31 -8.81 -3.21
C ILE A 279 -8.58 -10.14 -3.17
#